data_956f9e926b6ebdbf242a9d71349fdc98
#
_entry.id   956f9e926b6ebdbf242a9d71349fdc98
#
_cell.length_a   1.000
_cell.length_b   1.000
_cell.length_c   1.000
_cell.angle_alpha   90.00
_cell.angle_beta   90.00
_cell.angle_gamma   90.00
#
_symmetry.space_group_name_H-M   'P 1'
#
loop_
_entity.id
_entity.type
_entity.pdbx_description
1 polymer ?
#
loop_
_entity_poly.entity_id
_entity_poly.type
_entity_poly.pdbx_seq_one_letter_code
_entity_poly.pdbx_strand_id
1 'polypeptide(L)'
;PEIDESKYPKESPQDLSMRLAKIKARKIADIRPKDIVIGSDQVASFKDICIGKPSDYESAYQTLIKFSGKNIYFYTSVAIVIKEKKIELTHLDKTIIKFKPFGRKELEIYLNSQDIFDSTAAVKYESKQFQQLVDQIITEDEQAIIGLPMIWLTGQLKNLGLYKT
;
A
#
# COMPACT_ATOMS: atom_id res chain seq x y z
N PRO A 1 7.51 -13.75 3.35
CA PRO A 1 7.48 -15.03 2.66
C PRO A 1 7.77 -14.85 1.18
N GLU A 2 8.60 -15.72 0.58
CA GLU A 2 8.78 -15.71 -0.88
C GLU A 2 7.48 -16.16 -1.55
N ILE A 3 6.83 -15.27 -2.28
CA ILE A 3 5.62 -15.54 -3.07
C ILE A 3 5.79 -14.92 -4.45
N ASP A 4 5.06 -15.43 -5.44
CA ASP A 4 4.97 -14.79 -6.74
C ASP A 4 4.04 -13.57 -6.63
N GLU A 5 4.62 -12.38 -6.71
CA GLU A 5 3.90 -11.10 -6.67
C GLU A 5 3.50 -10.60 -8.06
N SER A 6 3.76 -11.37 -9.11
CA SER A 6 3.41 -10.96 -10.47
C SER A 6 1.90 -10.79 -10.63
N LYS A 7 1.53 -9.77 -11.40
CA LYS A 7 0.13 -9.46 -11.72
C LYS A 7 -0.40 -10.47 -12.74
N TYR A 8 -1.60 -11.01 -12.50
CA TYR A 8 -2.28 -11.86 -13.45
C TYR A 8 -2.87 -11.06 -14.63
N PRO A 9 -3.06 -11.70 -15.80
CA PRO A 9 -3.74 -11.05 -16.92
C PRO A 9 -5.11 -10.50 -16.49
N LYS A 10 -5.37 -9.21 -16.81
CA LYS A 10 -6.61 -8.49 -16.48
C LYS A 10 -6.92 -8.30 -14.99
N GLU A 11 -6.01 -8.65 -14.09
CA GLU A 11 -6.19 -8.40 -12.65
C GLU A 11 -6.17 -6.89 -12.39
N SER A 12 -7.14 -6.39 -11.61
CA SER A 12 -7.15 -4.98 -11.21
C SER A 12 -6.11 -4.70 -10.11
N PRO A 13 -5.68 -3.44 -9.90
CA PRO A 13 -4.81 -3.09 -8.76
C PRO A 13 -5.41 -3.49 -7.41
N GLN A 14 -6.74 -3.40 -7.25
CA GLN A 14 -7.48 -3.81 -6.07
C GLN A 14 -7.38 -5.33 -5.84
N ASP A 15 -7.67 -6.11 -6.90
CA ASP A 15 -7.61 -7.57 -6.84
C ASP A 15 -6.20 -8.07 -6.54
N LEU A 16 -5.19 -7.43 -7.15
CA LEU A 16 -3.78 -7.74 -6.91
C LEU A 16 -3.42 -7.55 -5.44
N SER A 17 -3.70 -6.38 -4.85
CA SER A 17 -3.39 -6.12 -3.44
C SER A 17 -4.11 -7.10 -2.51
N MET A 18 -5.39 -7.39 -2.77
CA MET A 18 -6.18 -8.32 -1.98
C MET A 18 -5.64 -9.75 -2.08
N ARG A 19 -5.29 -10.21 -3.29
CA ARG A 19 -4.69 -11.54 -3.51
C ARG A 19 -3.38 -11.69 -2.78
N LEU A 20 -2.49 -10.69 -2.90
CA LEU A 20 -1.17 -10.74 -2.28
C LEU A 20 -1.27 -10.72 -0.75
N ALA A 21 -2.12 -9.88 -0.15
CA ALA A 21 -2.36 -9.87 1.29
C ALA A 21 -2.80 -11.25 1.80
N LYS A 22 -3.75 -11.90 1.11
CA LYS A 22 -4.23 -13.26 1.45
C LYS A 22 -3.12 -14.30 1.35
N ILE A 23 -2.40 -14.33 0.23
CA ILE A 23 -1.35 -15.32 0.01
C ILE A 23 -0.24 -15.17 1.05
N LYS A 24 0.18 -13.93 1.37
CA LYS A 24 1.17 -13.66 2.41
C LYS A 24 0.72 -14.20 3.77
N ALA A 25 -0.54 -13.94 4.15
CA ALA A 25 -1.09 -14.42 5.42
C ALA A 25 -1.22 -15.97 5.44
N ARG A 26 -1.79 -16.57 4.40
CA ARG A 26 -2.00 -18.02 4.32
C ARG A 26 -0.69 -18.80 4.39
N LYS A 27 0.36 -18.35 3.67
CA LYS A 27 1.66 -19.01 3.67
C LYS A 27 2.27 -19.13 5.07
N ILE A 28 2.11 -18.11 5.90
CA ILE A 28 2.59 -18.15 7.29
C ILE A 28 1.63 -18.96 8.17
N ALA A 29 0.30 -18.84 7.98
CA ALA A 29 -0.68 -19.59 8.73
C ALA A 29 -0.59 -21.12 8.48
N ASP A 30 -0.09 -21.54 7.30
CA ASP A 30 0.18 -22.95 7.01
C ASP A 30 1.29 -23.54 7.88
N ILE A 31 2.28 -22.73 8.22
CA ILE A 31 3.40 -23.12 9.09
C ILE A 31 3.03 -22.93 10.56
N ARG A 32 2.17 -21.96 10.87
CA ARG A 32 1.79 -21.54 12.22
C ARG A 32 0.25 -21.56 12.39
N PRO A 33 -0.39 -22.73 12.37
CA PRO A 33 -1.85 -22.83 12.25
C PRO A 33 -2.64 -22.29 13.45
N LYS A 34 -2.00 -22.19 14.62
CA LYS A 34 -2.62 -21.66 15.86
C LYS A 34 -2.49 -20.15 16.00
N ASP A 35 -1.55 -19.54 15.25
CA ASP A 35 -1.25 -18.13 15.38
C ASP A 35 -2.31 -17.29 14.62
N ILE A 36 -2.43 -16.05 15.07
CA ILE A 36 -3.14 -15.02 14.34
C ILE A 36 -2.15 -14.43 13.35
N VAL A 37 -2.36 -14.71 12.08
CA VAL A 37 -1.48 -14.22 11.02
C VAL A 37 -2.13 -13.04 10.33
N ILE A 38 -1.41 -11.92 10.29
CA ILE A 38 -1.80 -10.71 9.56
C ILE A 38 -0.90 -10.60 8.34
N GLY A 39 -1.50 -10.54 7.16
CA GLY A 39 -0.81 -10.24 5.90
C GLY A 39 -1.35 -8.94 5.33
N SER A 40 -0.47 -8.11 4.79
CA SER A 40 -0.86 -6.89 4.08
C SER A 40 -0.10 -6.76 2.78
N ASP A 41 -0.72 -6.07 1.84
CA ASP A 41 -0.09 -5.68 0.59
C ASP A 41 -0.64 -4.36 0.09
N GLN A 42 0.24 -3.56 -0.54
CA GLN A 42 -0.12 -2.26 -1.06
C GLN A 42 0.28 -2.11 -2.53
N VAL A 43 -0.69 -1.72 -3.34
CA VAL A 43 -0.50 -1.47 -4.77
C VAL A 43 -0.84 -0.02 -5.09
N ALA A 44 0.13 0.72 -5.65
CA ALA A 44 -0.14 2.03 -6.23
C ALA A 44 -0.64 1.90 -7.66
N SER A 45 -1.53 2.80 -8.06
CA SER A 45 -2.11 2.82 -9.40
C SER A 45 -2.24 4.25 -9.94
N PHE A 46 -1.90 4.40 -11.21
CA PHE A 46 -2.13 5.62 -11.99
C PHE A 46 -2.79 5.23 -13.30
N LYS A 47 -4.00 5.77 -13.57
CA LYS A 47 -4.80 5.41 -14.76
C LYS A 47 -5.00 3.89 -14.89
N ASP A 48 -5.35 3.22 -13.79
CA ASP A 48 -5.55 1.76 -13.68
C ASP A 48 -4.32 0.89 -14.00
N ILE A 49 -3.14 1.51 -14.13
CA ILE A 49 -1.87 0.83 -14.29
C ILE A 49 -1.19 0.75 -12.94
N CYS A 50 -0.79 -0.45 -12.51
CA CYS A 50 -0.02 -0.64 -11.29
C CYS A 50 1.36 0.02 -11.42
N ILE A 51 1.75 0.76 -10.39
CA ILE A 51 3.04 1.42 -10.29
C ILE A 51 3.89 0.70 -9.25
N GLY A 52 5.00 0.14 -9.68
CA GLY A 52 5.95 -0.53 -8.80
C GLY A 52 6.89 0.42 -8.07
N LYS A 53 7.85 -0.17 -7.39
CA LYS A 53 8.99 0.56 -6.83
C LYS A 53 9.92 1.00 -7.97
N PRO A 54 10.51 2.18 -7.91
CA PRO A 54 11.49 2.59 -8.90
C PRO A 54 12.79 1.79 -8.75
N SER A 55 13.46 1.52 -9.87
CA SER A 55 14.76 0.85 -9.87
C SER A 55 15.92 1.81 -9.61
N ASP A 56 15.74 3.08 -9.95
CA ASP A 56 16.76 4.12 -9.94
C ASP A 56 16.13 5.52 -9.92
N TYR A 57 16.98 6.54 -9.82
CA TYR A 57 16.58 7.94 -9.80
C TYR A 57 15.78 8.35 -11.05
N GLU A 58 16.24 7.94 -12.22
CA GLU A 58 15.59 8.33 -13.48
C GLU A 58 14.20 7.71 -13.59
N SER A 59 14.03 6.44 -13.24
CA SER A 59 12.72 5.77 -13.23
C SER A 59 11.77 6.39 -12.21
N ALA A 60 12.27 6.80 -11.04
CA ALA A 60 11.50 7.55 -10.05
C ALA A 60 11.06 8.91 -10.60
N TYR A 61 11.98 9.67 -11.21
CA TYR A 61 11.69 10.96 -11.82
C TYR A 61 10.62 10.83 -12.92
N GLN A 62 10.82 9.92 -13.86
CA GLN A 62 9.89 9.69 -14.98
C GLN A 62 8.51 9.21 -14.52
N THR A 63 8.44 8.54 -13.38
CA THR A 63 7.17 8.12 -12.78
C THR A 63 6.46 9.28 -12.12
N LEU A 64 7.14 9.99 -11.22
CA LEU A 64 6.55 11.04 -10.41
C LEU A 64 6.16 12.28 -11.21
N ILE A 65 6.94 12.67 -12.23
CA ILE A 65 6.61 13.84 -13.05
C ILE A 65 5.26 13.70 -13.76
N LYS A 66 4.82 12.47 -14.05
CA LYS A 66 3.51 12.18 -14.66
C LYS A 66 2.36 12.46 -13.70
N PHE A 67 2.61 12.53 -12.39
CA PHE A 67 1.60 12.75 -11.35
C PHE A 67 1.30 14.23 -11.13
N SER A 68 2.12 15.14 -11.66
CA SER A 68 1.92 16.58 -11.52
C SER A 68 0.50 17.00 -11.90
N GLY A 69 -0.23 17.62 -10.96
CA GLY A 69 -1.63 18.05 -11.12
C GLY A 69 -2.65 16.91 -11.29
N LYS A 70 -2.31 15.69 -10.89
CA LYS A 70 -3.18 14.51 -11.09
C LYS A 70 -3.34 13.71 -9.80
N ASN A 71 -4.23 12.71 -9.87
CA ASN A 71 -4.50 11.80 -8.76
C ASN A 71 -3.81 10.47 -9.00
N ILE A 72 -3.25 9.90 -7.93
CA ILE A 72 -2.86 8.49 -7.86
C ILE A 72 -3.65 7.79 -6.76
N TYR A 73 -3.74 6.48 -6.87
CA TYR A 73 -4.53 5.64 -5.96
C TYR A 73 -3.61 4.62 -5.30
N PHE A 74 -3.77 4.45 -4.00
CA PHE A 74 -3.18 3.35 -3.25
C PHE A 74 -4.30 2.42 -2.80
N TYR A 75 -4.13 1.14 -3.05
CA TYR A 75 -5.00 0.07 -2.60
C TYR A 75 -4.22 -0.75 -1.59
N THR A 76 -4.61 -0.62 -0.32
CA THR A 76 -3.95 -1.30 0.78
C THR A 76 -4.88 -2.36 1.33
N SER A 77 -4.52 -3.63 1.12
CA SER A 77 -5.29 -4.77 1.59
C SER A 77 -4.68 -5.38 2.82
N VAL A 78 -5.53 -5.86 3.73
CA VAL A 78 -5.13 -6.62 4.90
C VAL A 78 -5.95 -7.90 5.01
N ALA A 79 -5.30 -8.99 5.42
CA ALA A 79 -5.93 -10.27 5.71
C ALA A 79 -5.56 -10.73 7.12
N ILE A 80 -6.53 -11.26 7.86
CA ILE A 80 -6.34 -11.99 9.12
C ILE A 80 -6.65 -13.45 8.86
N VAL A 81 -5.71 -14.35 9.14
CA VAL A 81 -5.88 -15.79 8.99
C VAL A 81 -5.56 -16.49 10.31
N ILE A 82 -6.50 -17.34 10.79
CA ILE A 82 -6.30 -18.27 11.91
C ILE A 82 -6.69 -19.65 11.39
N LYS A 83 -5.71 -20.42 10.92
CA LYS A 83 -5.97 -21.67 10.17
C LYS A 83 -6.71 -22.70 11.02
N GLU A 84 -6.30 -22.92 12.27
CA GLU A 84 -6.95 -23.87 13.18
C GLU A 84 -8.43 -23.56 13.41
N LYS A 85 -8.78 -22.26 13.46
CA LYS A 85 -10.17 -21.79 13.64
C LYS A 85 -10.93 -21.64 12.34
N LYS A 86 -10.33 -21.89 11.18
CA LYS A 86 -10.88 -21.65 9.84
C LYS A 86 -11.39 -20.22 9.64
N ILE A 87 -10.72 -19.26 10.26
CA ILE A 87 -11.02 -17.84 10.14
C ILE A 87 -10.14 -17.24 9.06
N GLU A 88 -10.76 -16.57 8.09
CA GLU A 88 -10.11 -15.72 7.12
C GLU A 88 -10.97 -14.46 6.90
N LEU A 89 -10.45 -13.30 7.30
CA LEU A 89 -11.08 -12.00 7.17
C LEU A 89 -10.19 -11.11 6.30
N THR A 90 -10.79 -10.28 5.46
CA THR A 90 -10.04 -9.40 4.56
C THR A 90 -10.70 -8.04 4.45
N HIS A 91 -9.87 -7.02 4.19
CA HIS A 91 -10.32 -5.65 3.96
C HIS A 91 -9.43 -4.98 2.92
N LEU A 92 -10.01 -4.05 2.18
CA LEU A 92 -9.33 -3.18 1.23
C LEU A 92 -9.59 -1.74 1.61
N ASP A 93 -8.54 -0.99 1.86
CA ASP A 93 -8.57 0.47 1.98
C ASP A 93 -8.12 1.14 0.67
N LYS A 94 -8.74 2.28 0.37
CA LYS A 94 -8.41 3.08 -0.80
C LYS A 94 -8.00 4.48 -0.39
N THR A 95 -6.74 4.82 -0.61
CA THR A 95 -6.24 6.18 -0.45
C THR A 95 -6.07 6.86 -1.80
N ILE A 96 -6.49 8.12 -1.91
CA ILE A 96 -6.29 8.97 -3.08
C ILE A 96 -5.33 10.08 -2.71
N ILE A 97 -4.21 10.20 -3.44
CA ILE A 97 -3.32 11.33 -3.35
C ILE A 97 -3.54 12.24 -4.54
N LYS A 98 -3.95 13.48 -4.27
CA LYS A 98 -4.07 14.55 -5.27
C LYS A 98 -2.81 15.38 -5.25
N PHE A 99 -2.12 15.48 -6.36
CA PHE A 99 -0.92 16.29 -6.48
C PHE A 99 -1.26 17.70 -6.95
N LYS A 100 -0.52 18.70 -6.39
CA LYS A 100 -0.44 20.04 -6.98
C LYS A 100 0.25 19.96 -8.35
N PRO A 101 0.04 20.90 -9.25
CA PRO A 101 0.97 21.11 -10.35
C PRO A 101 2.38 21.39 -9.78
N PHE A 102 3.35 20.60 -10.20
CA PHE A 102 4.76 20.78 -9.84
C PHE A 102 5.64 20.55 -11.07
N GLY A 103 6.81 21.15 -11.07
CA GLY A 103 7.79 21.00 -12.13
C GLY A 103 9.03 20.24 -11.70
N ARG A 104 10.04 20.33 -12.56
CA ARG A 104 11.34 19.67 -12.36
C ARG A 104 12.00 20.03 -11.03
N LYS A 105 12.03 21.32 -10.69
CA LYS A 105 12.73 21.83 -9.50
C LYS A 105 12.18 21.25 -8.20
N GLU A 106 10.86 21.28 -8.02
CA GLU A 106 10.18 20.76 -6.83
C GLU A 106 10.39 19.25 -6.73
N LEU A 107 10.33 18.55 -7.86
CA LEU A 107 10.52 17.11 -7.91
C LEU A 107 11.96 16.71 -7.57
N GLU A 108 12.97 17.41 -8.10
CA GLU A 108 14.39 17.17 -7.77
C GLU A 108 14.68 17.39 -6.29
N ILE A 109 14.08 18.43 -5.67
CA ILE A 109 14.19 18.66 -4.22
C ILE A 109 13.68 17.44 -3.44
N TYR A 110 12.53 16.88 -3.83
CA TYR A 110 11.98 15.69 -3.19
C TYR A 110 12.89 14.47 -3.39
N LEU A 111 13.26 14.17 -4.63
CA LEU A 111 14.06 13.00 -4.98
C LEU A 111 15.44 12.98 -4.31
N ASN A 112 16.05 14.14 -4.13
CA ASN A 112 17.36 14.26 -3.49
C ASN A 112 17.28 14.27 -1.95
N SER A 113 16.10 14.38 -1.36
CA SER A 113 15.93 14.50 0.09
C SER A 113 15.67 13.18 0.81
N GLN A 114 15.35 12.11 0.07
CA GLN A 114 14.85 10.85 0.61
C GLN A 114 15.43 9.63 -0.13
N ASP A 115 15.58 8.53 0.61
CA ASP A 115 15.70 7.22 0.00
C ASP A 115 14.29 6.72 -0.38
N ILE A 116 13.98 6.79 -1.67
CA ILE A 116 12.65 6.52 -2.23
C ILE A 116 12.55 5.14 -2.88
N PHE A 117 13.67 4.43 -3.07
CA PHE A 117 13.73 3.22 -3.88
C PHE A 117 12.95 2.05 -3.27
N ASP A 118 12.80 2.03 -1.96
CA ASP A 118 12.03 1.01 -1.26
C ASP A 118 10.53 1.31 -1.14
N SER A 119 10.08 2.44 -1.69
CA SER A 119 8.69 2.87 -1.56
C SER A 119 7.91 2.65 -2.85
N THR A 120 6.70 2.10 -2.72
CA THR A 120 5.76 1.94 -3.84
C THR A 120 5.49 3.29 -4.50
N ALA A 121 5.60 3.34 -5.82
CA ALA A 121 5.47 4.57 -6.64
C ALA A 121 6.42 5.71 -6.23
N ALA A 122 7.54 5.41 -5.55
CA ALA A 122 8.46 6.41 -4.99
C ALA A 122 7.80 7.37 -3.99
N VAL A 123 6.75 6.96 -3.30
CA VAL A 123 6.01 7.79 -2.34
C VAL A 123 6.51 7.54 -0.92
N LYS A 124 7.05 8.59 -0.30
CA LYS A 124 7.37 8.65 1.13
C LYS A 124 6.39 9.61 1.81
N TYR A 125 5.22 9.09 2.20
CA TYR A 125 4.11 9.87 2.76
C TYR A 125 4.53 10.81 3.90
N GLU A 126 5.41 10.34 4.80
CA GLU A 126 5.84 11.06 6.00
C GLU A 126 6.85 12.19 5.71
N SER A 127 7.38 12.25 4.49
CA SER A 127 8.37 13.25 4.08
C SER A 127 7.74 14.63 3.92
N LYS A 128 8.34 15.64 4.58
CA LYS A 128 7.93 17.04 4.41
C LYS A 128 8.02 17.49 2.96
N GLN A 129 9.04 17.03 2.23
CA GLN A 129 9.25 17.37 0.83
C GLN A 129 8.17 16.75 -0.05
N PHE A 130 7.74 15.51 0.26
CA PHE A 130 6.60 14.89 -0.41
C PHE A 130 5.31 15.68 -0.20
N GLN A 131 5.03 16.09 1.05
CA GLN A 131 3.84 16.85 1.40
C GLN A 131 3.77 18.22 0.66
N GLN A 132 4.90 18.79 0.25
CA GLN A 132 4.91 20.01 -0.56
C GLN A 132 4.37 19.77 -1.99
N LEU A 133 4.48 18.56 -2.52
CA LEU A 133 3.95 18.17 -3.83
C LEU A 133 2.44 17.84 -3.79
N VAL A 134 1.90 17.59 -2.59
CA VAL A 134 0.54 17.10 -2.39
C VAL A 134 -0.43 18.27 -2.17
N ASP A 135 -1.57 18.22 -2.85
CA ASP A 135 -2.71 19.11 -2.63
C ASP A 135 -3.63 18.55 -1.54
N GLN A 136 -4.04 17.30 -1.69
CA GLN A 136 -4.96 16.64 -0.78
C GLN A 136 -4.70 15.13 -0.71
N ILE A 137 -4.93 14.56 0.47
CA ILE A 137 -5.01 13.10 0.66
C ILE A 137 -6.40 12.78 1.16
N ILE A 138 -7.05 11.81 0.50
CA ILE A 138 -8.39 11.32 0.85
C ILE A 138 -8.23 9.85 1.23
N THR A 139 -8.49 9.54 2.48
CA THR A 139 -8.42 8.19 3.04
C THR A 139 -9.39 8.06 4.21
N GLU A 140 -9.87 6.86 4.49
CA GLU A 140 -10.64 6.55 5.71
C GLU A 140 -9.72 6.16 6.87
N ASP A 141 -8.52 5.64 6.57
CA ASP A 141 -7.50 5.25 7.55
C ASP A 141 -6.12 5.77 7.11
N GLU A 142 -5.59 6.77 7.84
CA GLU A 142 -4.28 7.35 7.55
C GLU A 142 -3.14 6.31 7.66
N GLN A 143 -3.32 5.26 8.44
CA GLN A 143 -2.32 4.19 8.55
C GLN A 143 -2.31 3.26 7.34
N ALA A 144 -3.40 3.23 6.57
CA ALA A 144 -3.47 2.45 5.34
C ALA A 144 -2.44 2.91 4.30
N ILE A 145 -2.16 4.23 4.20
CA ILE A 145 -1.16 4.73 3.26
C ILE A 145 0.27 4.28 3.60
N ILE A 146 0.51 3.98 4.88
CA ILE A 146 1.81 3.46 5.36
C ILE A 146 1.89 1.93 5.19
N GLY A 147 0.78 1.30 4.83
CA GLY A 147 0.74 -0.11 4.44
C GLY A 147 -0.11 -1.03 5.31
N LEU A 148 -0.82 -0.49 6.33
CA LEU A 148 -1.68 -1.32 7.21
C LEU A 148 -2.94 -0.56 7.66
N PRO A 149 -4.16 -0.96 7.20
CA PRO A 149 -5.42 -0.38 7.63
C PRO A 149 -5.72 -0.71 9.10
N MET A 150 -5.34 0.20 10.01
CA MET A 150 -5.38 -0.04 11.45
C MET A 150 -6.78 0.07 12.06
N ILE A 151 -7.66 0.92 11.50
CA ILE A 151 -9.03 1.08 12.00
C ILE A 151 -9.78 -0.25 11.86
N TRP A 152 -9.78 -0.83 10.66
CA TRP A 152 -10.42 -2.12 10.43
C TRP A 152 -9.72 -3.25 11.21
N LEU A 153 -8.38 -3.29 11.17
CA LEU A 153 -7.60 -4.35 11.81
C LEU A 153 -7.85 -4.42 13.32
N THR A 154 -7.78 -3.29 14.02
CA THR A 154 -8.02 -3.22 15.46
C THR A 154 -9.46 -3.58 15.81
N GLY A 155 -10.44 -3.17 14.99
CA GLY A 155 -11.83 -3.57 15.11
C GLY A 155 -12.00 -5.09 15.05
N GLN A 156 -11.39 -5.76 14.08
CA GLN A 156 -11.49 -7.22 13.95
C GLN A 156 -10.77 -7.96 15.08
N LEU A 157 -9.61 -7.48 15.52
CA LEU A 157 -8.91 -8.08 16.66
C LEU A 157 -9.74 -7.98 17.96
N LYS A 158 -10.46 -6.86 18.18
CA LYS A 158 -11.42 -6.74 19.28
C LYS A 158 -12.57 -7.75 19.18
N ASN A 159 -13.19 -7.86 18.00
CA ASN A 159 -14.28 -8.80 17.74
C ASN A 159 -13.86 -10.27 17.96
N LEU A 160 -12.62 -10.59 17.69
CA LEU A 160 -12.03 -11.90 17.94
C LEU A 160 -11.61 -12.12 19.42
N GLY A 161 -11.80 -11.13 20.29
CA GLY A 161 -11.41 -11.19 21.71
C GLY A 161 -9.91 -11.14 21.96
N LEU A 162 -9.12 -10.66 20.98
CA LEU A 162 -7.67 -10.69 20.98
C LEU A 162 -7.04 -9.35 21.37
N TYR A 163 -7.86 -8.33 21.52
CA TYR A 163 -7.45 -6.99 21.92
C TYR A 163 -8.40 -6.48 23.02
N LYS A 164 -7.87 -6.19 24.19
CA LYS A 164 -8.60 -5.50 25.26
C LYS A 164 -8.17 -4.04 25.29
N THR A 165 -9.14 -3.14 25.28
CA THR A 165 -8.92 -1.71 25.54
C THR A 165 -8.53 -1.49 26.99
#